data_2db09574160883768d4ac1b806b58e74
#
_entry.id   2db09574160883768d4ac1b806b58e74
#
_cell.length_a   1.000
_cell.length_b   1.000
_cell.length_c   1.000
_cell.angle_alpha   90.00
_cell.angle_beta   90.00
_cell.angle_gamma   90.00
#
_symmetry.space_group_name_H-M   'P 1'
#
loop_
_entity.id
_entity.type
_entity.pdbx_description
1 polymer ?
#
loop_
_entity_poly.entity_id
_entity_poly.type
_entity_poly.pdbx_seq_one_letter_code
_entity_poly.pdbx_strand_id
1 'polypeptide(L)'
;DILHVDNGNPSIIAENIIPSTEITKCLVENLSDGAVLSFGLESADPLVHEMNWLNCDPRQLKIAIKHINDFGREKGERGLPKLLPGLNFIAGLNGETKKSYDMNLNLLEDLRSEGLWLRRINIRQVEGQGFQEISETDFKNFKKKVRHDIDKPLLEEIFPIGSKLSRVWWESQGDRIRVPEQVNNPIFCSPSIYGKSGVTFGRQIGAYPILVGVPYLIPLETESDILVTGHGMRSISGVEIGLDINSVSQQQLESIPGIGKKAAWRIISSRAKASRNSKTPFDSVEMAFEMAGVDLSPIAQKVLSI
;
A
#
# COMPACT_ATOMS: atom_id res chain seq x y z
N ASP A 1 -14.92 14.79 -1.52
CA ASP A 1 -14.23 14.89 -2.81
C ASP A 1 -12.77 14.51 -2.62
N ILE A 2 -12.12 14.02 -3.69
CA ILE A 2 -10.70 13.69 -3.71
C ILE A 2 -10.02 14.61 -4.71
N LEU A 3 -9.02 15.36 -4.23
CA LEU A 3 -8.18 16.21 -5.05
C LEU A 3 -6.79 15.61 -5.15
N HIS A 4 -6.26 15.46 -6.36
CA HIS A 4 -4.90 14.97 -6.59
C HIS A 4 -4.22 15.72 -7.73
N VAL A 5 -2.89 15.60 -7.79
CA VAL A 5 -2.05 16.04 -8.89
C VAL A 5 -1.59 14.80 -9.67
N ASP A 6 -1.32 14.92 -10.96
CA ASP A 6 -0.86 13.78 -11.78
C ASP A 6 0.65 13.85 -12.02
N ASN A 7 1.13 14.76 -12.83
CA ASN A 7 2.52 14.84 -13.23
C ASN A 7 3.19 16.14 -12.82
N GLY A 8 4.48 16.06 -12.51
CA GLY A 8 5.37 17.20 -12.31
C GLY A 8 6.58 17.11 -13.22
N ASN A 9 7.19 18.26 -13.50
CA ASN A 9 8.46 18.32 -14.22
C ASN A 9 9.62 18.41 -13.22
N PRO A 10 10.44 17.34 -13.05
CA PRO A 10 11.52 17.31 -12.07
C PRO A 10 12.64 18.31 -12.39
N SER A 11 12.94 18.60 -13.67
CA SER A 11 13.94 19.59 -14.05
C SER A 11 13.52 21.00 -13.60
N ILE A 12 12.26 21.37 -13.81
CA ILE A 12 11.74 22.69 -13.38
C ILE A 12 11.82 22.82 -11.86
N ILE A 13 11.48 21.76 -11.10
CA ILE A 13 11.59 21.76 -9.63
C ILE A 13 13.04 21.91 -9.21
N ALA A 14 13.97 21.17 -9.83
CA ALA A 14 15.39 21.22 -9.49
C ALA A 14 16.04 22.58 -9.78
N GLU A 15 15.64 23.22 -10.87
CA GLU A 15 16.18 24.52 -11.31
C GLU A 15 15.55 25.71 -10.59
N ASN A 16 14.35 25.55 -10.03
CA ASN A 16 13.54 26.63 -9.45
C ASN A 16 13.08 26.32 -8.03
N ILE A 17 13.99 26.00 -7.12
CA ILE A 17 13.69 25.52 -5.75
C ILE A 17 12.80 26.47 -4.96
N ILE A 18 13.03 27.81 -5.05
CA ILE A 18 12.24 28.77 -4.26
C ILE A 18 10.76 28.77 -4.68
N PRO A 19 10.39 29.03 -5.94
CA PRO A 19 8.98 28.95 -6.32
C PRO A 19 8.41 27.55 -6.20
N SER A 20 9.19 26.51 -6.41
CA SER A 20 8.75 25.11 -6.22
C SER A 20 8.41 24.81 -4.77
N THR A 21 9.08 25.45 -3.80
CA THR A 21 8.75 25.30 -2.38
C THR A 21 7.36 25.85 -2.07
N GLU A 22 7.00 27.02 -2.56
CA GLU A 22 5.69 27.61 -2.33
C GLU A 22 4.57 26.76 -2.97
N ILE A 23 4.81 26.28 -4.20
CA ILE A 23 3.87 25.39 -4.89
C ILE A 23 3.73 24.08 -4.13
N THR A 24 4.83 23.45 -3.69
CA THR A 24 4.80 22.17 -2.97
C THR A 24 4.06 22.30 -1.64
N LYS A 25 4.26 23.38 -0.88
CA LYS A 25 3.49 23.64 0.34
C LYS A 25 2.00 23.76 0.05
N CYS A 26 1.63 24.53 -0.97
CA CYS A 26 0.23 24.65 -1.39
C CYS A 26 -0.36 23.29 -1.78
N LEU A 27 0.37 22.44 -2.50
CA LEU A 27 -0.07 21.10 -2.85
C LEU A 27 -0.26 20.22 -1.60
N VAL A 28 0.69 20.20 -0.67
CA VAL A 28 0.63 19.43 0.58
C VAL A 28 -0.56 19.85 1.46
N GLU A 29 -0.89 21.12 1.49
CA GLU A 29 -2.02 21.67 2.26
C GLU A 29 -3.39 21.33 1.65
N ASN A 30 -3.50 21.28 0.32
CA ASN A 30 -4.79 21.23 -0.36
C ASN A 30 -5.10 19.85 -0.97
N LEU A 31 -4.11 19.02 -1.29
CA LEU A 31 -4.34 17.70 -1.86
C LEU A 31 -4.87 16.72 -0.81
N SER A 32 -5.65 15.76 -1.28
CA SER A 32 -6.07 14.63 -0.45
C SER A 32 -4.86 13.76 -0.09
N ASP A 33 -4.84 13.20 1.12
CA ASP A 33 -3.78 12.32 1.59
C ASP A 33 -3.49 11.20 0.59
N GLY A 34 -2.22 10.85 0.45
CA GLY A 34 -1.75 9.83 -0.48
C GLY A 34 -1.56 10.32 -1.90
N ALA A 35 -1.51 11.64 -2.12
CA ALA A 35 -1.23 12.19 -3.45
C ALA A 35 0.15 11.76 -3.95
N VAL A 36 0.26 11.58 -5.26
CA VAL A 36 1.50 11.18 -5.94
C VAL A 36 1.78 12.15 -7.08
N LEU A 37 2.90 12.87 -6.97
CA LEU A 37 3.42 13.70 -8.06
C LEU A 37 4.36 12.84 -8.92
N SER A 38 3.90 12.41 -10.08
CA SER A 38 4.66 11.52 -10.96
C SER A 38 5.70 12.27 -11.78
N PHE A 39 6.94 11.80 -11.76
CA PHE A 39 8.07 12.34 -12.52
C PHE A 39 8.42 11.43 -13.69
N GLY A 40 8.64 12.04 -14.87
CA GLY A 40 9.20 11.37 -16.02
C GLY A 40 10.72 11.47 -15.98
N LEU A 41 11.40 10.35 -15.81
CA LEU A 41 12.83 10.19 -16.06
C LEU A 41 13.04 9.38 -17.34
N GLU A 42 12.18 8.39 -17.51
CA GLU A 42 12.09 7.41 -18.57
C GLU A 42 13.27 6.42 -18.56
N SER A 43 14.51 6.85 -18.36
CA SER A 43 15.72 6.04 -18.21
C SER A 43 16.76 6.76 -17.34
N ALA A 44 17.62 6.01 -16.64
CA ALA A 44 18.82 6.56 -15.99
C ALA A 44 20.07 6.47 -16.87
N ASP A 45 19.97 5.91 -18.07
CA ASP A 45 21.09 5.73 -18.99
C ASP A 45 21.33 7.01 -19.80
N PRO A 46 22.52 7.67 -19.68
CA PRO A 46 22.82 8.89 -20.41
C PRO A 46 22.74 8.74 -21.94
N LEU A 47 23.09 7.56 -22.49
CA LEU A 47 22.98 7.31 -23.92
C LEU A 47 21.53 7.33 -24.39
N VAL A 48 20.64 6.70 -23.60
CA VAL A 48 19.20 6.71 -23.87
C VAL A 48 18.65 8.14 -23.78
N HIS A 49 19.12 8.94 -22.81
CA HIS A 49 18.75 10.36 -22.70
C HIS A 49 19.11 11.14 -23.95
N GLU A 50 20.35 11.02 -24.41
CA GLU A 50 20.86 11.72 -25.60
C GLU A 50 20.07 11.32 -26.85
N MET A 51 19.89 10.02 -27.09
CA MET A 51 19.23 9.49 -28.28
C MET A 51 17.73 9.79 -28.36
N ASN A 52 17.07 10.04 -27.24
CA ASN A 52 15.62 10.26 -27.17
C ASN A 52 15.23 11.67 -26.70
N TRP A 53 16.18 12.59 -26.55
CA TRP A 53 15.95 13.97 -26.14
C TRP A 53 15.16 14.09 -24.84
N LEU A 54 15.50 13.27 -23.83
CA LEU A 54 14.81 13.26 -22.55
C LEU A 54 15.16 14.51 -21.73
N ASN A 55 14.15 15.08 -21.08
CA ASN A 55 14.23 16.43 -20.47
C ASN A 55 14.81 16.46 -19.06
N CYS A 56 14.94 15.32 -18.38
CA CYS A 56 15.35 15.26 -17.00
C CYS A 56 16.48 14.26 -16.80
N ASP A 57 17.59 14.71 -16.23
CA ASP A 57 18.67 13.81 -15.85
C ASP A 57 18.49 13.24 -14.43
N PRO A 58 19.21 12.18 -14.05
CA PRO A 58 19.10 11.56 -12.73
C PRO A 58 19.44 12.50 -11.57
N ARG A 59 20.27 13.54 -11.75
CA ARG A 59 20.62 14.51 -10.68
C ARG A 59 19.47 15.45 -10.41
N GLN A 60 18.87 16.00 -11.47
CA GLN A 60 17.70 16.86 -11.38
C GLN A 60 16.52 16.09 -10.75
N LEU A 61 16.31 14.83 -11.18
CA LEU A 61 15.31 13.95 -10.58
C LEU A 61 15.52 13.78 -9.07
N LYS A 62 16.74 13.48 -8.64
CA LYS A 62 17.05 13.28 -7.23
C LYS A 62 16.78 14.52 -6.38
N ILE A 63 17.12 15.71 -6.89
CA ILE A 63 16.81 17.00 -6.24
C ILE A 63 15.28 17.13 -6.09
N ALA A 64 14.52 16.88 -7.16
CA ALA A 64 13.07 16.99 -7.12
C ALA A 64 12.43 15.96 -6.18
N ILE A 65 12.90 14.71 -6.18
CA ILE A 65 12.42 13.66 -5.26
C ILE A 65 12.68 14.07 -3.80
N LYS A 66 13.91 14.53 -3.51
CA LYS A 66 14.26 15.00 -2.17
C LYS A 66 13.36 16.17 -1.75
N HIS A 67 13.17 17.13 -2.62
CA HIS A 67 12.31 18.28 -2.37
C HIS A 67 10.88 17.88 -2.00
N ILE A 68 10.24 16.97 -2.76
CA ILE A 68 8.89 16.51 -2.43
C ILE A 68 8.89 15.70 -1.12
N ASN A 69 9.91 14.89 -0.85
CA ASN A 69 10.03 14.16 0.41
C ASN A 69 10.14 15.09 1.62
N ASP A 70 10.90 16.18 1.52
CA ASP A 70 11.10 17.14 2.61
C ASP A 70 9.78 17.77 3.09
N PHE A 71 8.77 17.90 2.23
CA PHE A 71 7.48 18.52 2.56
C PHE A 71 6.32 17.53 2.67
N GLY A 72 6.35 16.44 1.92
CA GLY A 72 5.16 15.60 1.71
C GLY A 72 5.15 14.26 2.46
N ARG A 73 6.20 13.90 3.20
CA ARG A 73 6.31 12.60 3.92
C ARG A 73 5.42 12.53 5.15
N GLU A 74 5.01 13.66 5.70
CA GLU A 74 4.13 13.68 6.86
C GLU A 74 2.82 12.96 6.53
N LYS A 75 2.38 12.12 7.48
CA LYS A 75 1.13 11.37 7.31
C LYS A 75 -0.05 12.20 7.75
N GLY A 76 -1.07 12.25 6.89
CA GLY A 76 -2.34 12.85 7.23
C GLY A 76 -3.24 11.92 8.06
N GLU A 77 -4.46 12.36 8.28
CA GLU A 77 -5.45 11.69 9.15
C GLU A 77 -5.78 10.25 8.70
N ARG A 78 -5.65 9.97 7.42
CA ARG A 78 -5.90 8.63 6.85
C ARG A 78 -4.74 7.66 6.99
N GLY A 79 -3.59 8.09 7.56
CA GLY A 79 -2.38 7.29 7.70
C GLY A 79 -1.52 7.20 6.43
N LEU A 80 -1.87 7.96 5.39
CA LEU A 80 -1.09 8.12 4.16
C LEU A 80 -0.17 9.33 4.25
N PRO A 81 1.05 9.29 3.65
CA PRO A 81 1.81 10.51 3.40
C PRO A 81 0.98 11.52 2.60
N LYS A 82 1.16 12.81 2.87
CA LYS A 82 0.43 13.88 2.18
C LYS A 82 0.70 13.88 0.68
N LEU A 83 1.97 13.88 0.31
CA LEU A 83 2.43 13.92 -1.08
C LEU A 83 3.76 13.18 -1.21
N LEU A 84 3.83 12.19 -2.09
CA LEU A 84 5.10 11.53 -2.41
C LEU A 84 5.38 11.57 -3.91
N PRO A 85 6.67 11.51 -4.31
CA PRO A 85 7.02 11.40 -5.72
C PRO A 85 6.68 10.01 -6.25
N GLY A 86 6.21 9.96 -7.49
CA GLY A 86 6.17 8.77 -8.34
C GLY A 86 7.25 8.85 -9.41
N LEU A 87 7.61 7.73 -10.01
CA LEU A 87 8.62 7.67 -11.07
C LEU A 87 8.14 6.82 -12.24
N ASN A 88 8.39 7.32 -13.45
CA ASN A 88 8.07 6.60 -14.68
C ASN A 88 9.35 6.18 -15.39
N PHE A 89 9.40 4.90 -15.79
CA PHE A 89 10.38 4.34 -16.71
C PHE A 89 9.70 3.87 -17.98
N ILE A 90 10.38 4.03 -19.11
CA ILE A 90 9.94 3.53 -20.42
C ILE A 90 11.01 2.61 -20.96
N ALA A 91 10.63 1.38 -21.29
CA ALA A 91 11.47 0.41 -21.97
C ALA A 91 11.17 0.40 -23.49
N GLY A 92 12.19 0.15 -24.31
CA GLY A 92 12.10 0.18 -25.75
C GLY A 92 12.53 1.51 -26.37
N LEU A 93 13.14 2.40 -25.61
CA LEU A 93 13.72 3.65 -26.11
C LEU A 93 15.01 3.38 -26.90
N ASN A 94 15.32 4.26 -27.87
CA ASN A 94 16.53 4.15 -28.68
C ASN A 94 17.80 4.15 -27.82
N GLY A 95 18.75 3.27 -28.13
CA GLY A 95 19.99 3.12 -27.38
C GLY A 95 19.89 2.27 -26.11
N GLU A 96 18.69 1.78 -25.77
CA GLU A 96 18.49 0.95 -24.58
C GLU A 96 19.20 -0.41 -24.72
N THR A 97 19.79 -0.86 -23.64
CA THR A 97 20.46 -2.14 -23.53
C THR A 97 20.14 -2.76 -22.15
N LYS A 98 20.57 -3.99 -21.94
CA LYS A 98 20.51 -4.60 -20.61
C LYS A 98 21.16 -3.72 -19.51
N LYS A 99 22.26 -3.04 -19.86
CA LYS A 99 22.95 -2.11 -18.94
C LYS A 99 22.06 -0.95 -18.51
N SER A 100 21.16 -0.49 -19.37
CA SER A 100 20.19 0.57 -19.03
C SER A 100 19.26 0.15 -17.89
N TYR A 101 18.83 -1.13 -17.87
CA TYR A 101 18.04 -1.67 -16.74
C TYR A 101 18.83 -1.74 -15.43
N ASP A 102 20.11 -2.10 -15.51
CA ASP A 102 20.99 -2.10 -14.31
C ASP A 102 21.19 -0.66 -13.80
N MET A 103 21.36 0.34 -14.67
CA MET A 103 21.46 1.75 -14.29
C MET A 103 20.16 2.27 -13.68
N ASN A 104 19.01 1.90 -14.23
CA ASN A 104 17.69 2.24 -13.66
C ASN A 104 17.52 1.65 -12.27
N LEU A 105 17.92 0.40 -12.06
CA LEU A 105 17.86 -0.27 -10.76
C LEU A 105 18.80 0.38 -9.75
N ASN A 106 20.06 0.64 -10.14
CA ASN A 106 21.04 1.31 -9.27
C ASN A 106 20.56 2.68 -8.81
N LEU A 107 19.95 3.47 -9.69
CA LEU A 107 19.35 4.75 -9.31
C LEU A 107 18.27 4.58 -8.22
N LEU A 108 17.40 3.58 -8.37
CA LEU A 108 16.36 3.31 -7.38
C LEU A 108 16.93 2.85 -6.03
N GLU A 109 17.98 2.02 -6.07
CA GLU A 109 18.73 1.58 -4.88
C GLU A 109 19.42 2.76 -4.18
N ASP A 110 20.05 3.66 -4.94
CA ASP A 110 20.67 4.88 -4.42
C ASP A 110 19.65 5.79 -3.73
N LEU A 111 18.52 6.07 -4.39
CA LEU A 111 17.43 6.87 -3.82
C LEU A 111 16.94 6.27 -2.49
N ARG A 112 16.73 4.96 -2.46
CA ARG A 112 16.30 4.26 -1.26
C ARG A 112 17.36 4.27 -0.16
N SER A 113 18.64 4.07 -0.50
CA SER A 113 19.76 4.11 0.47
C SER A 113 19.90 5.46 1.16
N GLU A 114 19.48 6.54 0.51
CA GLU A 114 19.38 7.88 1.08
C GLU A 114 18.10 8.12 1.87
N GLY A 115 17.26 7.09 2.05
CA GLY A 115 16.00 7.18 2.78
C GLY A 115 14.93 7.98 2.05
N LEU A 116 15.00 8.13 0.73
CA LEU A 116 14.00 8.83 -0.08
C LEU A 116 12.85 7.88 -0.42
N TRP A 117 11.62 8.32 -0.18
CA TRP A 117 10.43 7.54 -0.46
C TRP A 117 9.89 7.81 -1.86
N LEU A 118 9.50 6.73 -2.53
CA LEU A 118 8.72 6.73 -3.76
C LEU A 118 7.41 5.98 -3.53
N ARG A 119 6.28 6.55 -3.95
CA ARG A 119 4.98 5.90 -3.76
C ARG A 119 4.55 5.05 -4.94
N ARG A 120 5.03 5.36 -6.14
CA ARG A 120 4.65 4.69 -7.37
C ARG A 120 5.82 4.63 -8.33
N ILE A 121 6.18 3.42 -8.77
CA ILE A 121 7.14 3.22 -9.86
C ILE A 121 6.40 2.56 -11.03
N ASN A 122 6.19 3.32 -12.10
CA ASN A 122 5.62 2.82 -13.33
C ASN A 122 6.72 2.37 -14.27
N ILE A 123 6.56 1.20 -14.83
CA ILE A 123 7.47 0.68 -15.87
C ILE A 123 6.58 0.31 -17.05
N ARG A 124 6.67 1.10 -18.11
CA ARG A 124 5.92 0.93 -19.34
C ARG A 124 6.87 0.44 -20.44
N GLN A 125 6.32 -0.15 -21.46
CA GLN A 125 7.02 -0.55 -22.67
C GLN A 125 6.40 0.21 -23.83
N VAL A 126 7.25 0.69 -24.74
CA VAL A 126 6.84 1.22 -26.04
C VAL A 126 7.20 0.22 -27.12
N GLU A 127 6.32 0.07 -28.10
CA GLU A 127 6.45 -0.82 -29.23
C GLU A 127 6.07 -0.08 -30.51
N GLY A 128 6.69 -0.41 -31.62
CA GLY A 128 6.35 0.14 -32.93
C GLY A 128 7.56 0.53 -33.77
N GLN A 129 7.32 1.11 -34.96
CA GLN A 129 8.38 1.59 -35.82
C GLN A 129 9.12 2.76 -35.15
N GLY A 130 10.46 2.68 -35.15
CA GLY A 130 11.33 3.72 -34.54
C GLY A 130 11.69 3.50 -33.09
N PHE A 131 11.20 2.43 -32.44
CA PHE A 131 11.63 2.03 -31.11
C PHE A 131 12.53 0.80 -31.14
N GLN A 132 13.35 0.65 -30.11
CA GLN A 132 14.26 -0.47 -30.02
C GLN A 132 13.52 -1.74 -29.56
N GLU A 133 13.81 -2.86 -30.23
CA GLU A 133 13.34 -4.17 -29.77
C GLU A 133 14.05 -4.55 -28.48
N ILE A 134 13.28 -4.90 -27.47
CA ILE A 134 13.79 -5.25 -26.13
C ILE A 134 13.79 -6.76 -25.91
N SER A 135 14.72 -7.23 -25.08
CA SER A 135 14.68 -8.57 -24.53
C SER A 135 13.53 -8.69 -23.51
N GLU A 136 12.50 -9.44 -23.84
CA GLU A 136 11.35 -9.66 -22.96
C GLU A 136 11.79 -10.26 -21.60
N THR A 137 12.81 -11.12 -21.62
CA THR A 137 13.37 -11.72 -20.41
C THR A 137 14.05 -10.67 -19.52
N ASP A 138 14.86 -9.78 -20.08
CA ASP A 138 15.55 -8.73 -19.32
C ASP A 138 14.54 -7.71 -18.77
N PHE A 139 13.54 -7.34 -19.57
CA PHE A 139 12.45 -6.47 -19.12
C PHE A 139 11.63 -7.08 -17.97
N LYS A 140 11.24 -8.35 -18.07
CA LYS A 140 10.54 -9.06 -17.00
C LYS A 140 11.39 -9.15 -15.73
N ASN A 141 12.69 -9.43 -15.87
CA ASN A 141 13.62 -9.50 -14.76
C ASN A 141 13.78 -8.13 -14.06
N PHE A 142 13.94 -7.06 -14.84
CA PHE A 142 13.98 -5.69 -14.30
C PHE A 142 12.72 -5.38 -13.50
N LYS A 143 11.52 -5.58 -14.09
CA LYS A 143 10.25 -5.37 -13.38
C LYS A 143 10.16 -6.18 -12.10
N LYS A 144 10.59 -7.46 -12.13
CA LYS A 144 10.57 -8.32 -10.93
C LYS A 144 11.48 -7.79 -9.83
N LYS A 145 12.71 -7.38 -10.17
CA LYS A 145 13.65 -6.79 -9.21
C LYS A 145 13.09 -5.51 -8.61
N VAL A 146 12.59 -4.57 -9.43
CA VAL A 146 12.00 -3.33 -8.91
C VAL A 146 10.85 -3.63 -7.94
N ARG A 147 9.97 -4.61 -8.24
CA ARG A 147 8.87 -4.98 -7.33
C ARG A 147 9.36 -5.58 -6.02
N HIS A 148 10.39 -6.44 -6.07
CA HIS A 148 10.90 -7.15 -4.90
C HIS A 148 11.84 -6.29 -4.05
N ASP A 149 12.79 -5.61 -4.70
CA ASP A 149 13.92 -4.99 -4.02
C ASP A 149 13.67 -3.51 -3.70
N ILE A 150 12.69 -2.88 -4.36
CA ILE A 150 12.35 -1.46 -4.19
C ILE A 150 10.92 -1.24 -3.70
N ASP A 151 9.89 -1.66 -4.47
CA ASP A 151 8.48 -1.35 -4.14
C ASP A 151 8.06 -1.94 -2.79
N LYS A 152 8.38 -3.22 -2.56
CA LYS A 152 7.98 -3.90 -1.32
C LYS A 152 8.66 -3.30 -0.09
N PRO A 153 10.01 -3.12 -0.04
CA PRO A 153 10.66 -2.46 1.08
C PRO A 153 10.17 -1.03 1.34
N LEU A 154 9.91 -0.25 0.29
CA LEU A 154 9.31 1.09 0.44
C LEU A 154 7.92 1.03 1.08
N LEU A 155 7.09 0.04 0.71
CA LEU A 155 5.80 -0.15 1.37
C LEU A 155 5.94 -0.50 2.85
N GLU A 156 6.94 -1.32 3.21
CA GLU A 156 7.24 -1.68 4.60
C GLU A 156 7.69 -0.46 5.42
N GLU A 157 8.46 0.45 4.82
CA GLU A 157 8.89 1.69 5.45
C GLU A 157 7.75 2.71 5.58
N ILE A 158 6.96 2.89 4.51
CA ILE A 158 5.84 3.86 4.50
C ILE A 158 4.70 3.39 5.41
N PHE A 159 4.41 2.09 5.44
CA PHE A 159 3.30 1.50 6.18
C PHE A 159 3.78 0.37 7.11
N PRO A 160 4.54 0.66 8.18
CA PRO A 160 5.03 -0.39 9.07
C PRO A 160 3.89 -1.20 9.69
N ILE A 161 4.19 -2.46 10.02
CA ILE A 161 3.24 -3.32 10.74
C ILE A 161 2.77 -2.63 12.02
N GLY A 162 1.47 -2.65 12.28
CA GLY A 162 0.84 -1.96 13.39
C GLY A 162 0.49 -0.49 13.12
N SER A 163 0.75 0.04 11.91
CA SER A 163 0.22 1.34 11.51
C SER A 163 -1.26 1.26 11.11
N LYS A 164 -1.99 2.35 11.38
CA LYS A 164 -3.40 2.48 11.04
C LYS A 164 -3.55 3.07 9.64
N LEU A 165 -4.50 2.53 8.88
CA LEU A 165 -5.06 3.13 7.68
C LEU A 165 -6.57 3.30 7.87
N SER A 166 -7.06 4.51 7.71
CA SER A 166 -8.48 4.82 7.86
C SER A 166 -9.22 4.80 6.53
N ARG A 167 -10.51 4.46 6.60
CA ARG A 167 -11.43 4.52 5.48
C ARG A 167 -11.01 3.64 4.30
N VAL A 168 -10.84 2.35 4.54
CA VAL A 168 -10.69 1.34 3.49
C VAL A 168 -12.08 0.95 3.00
N TRP A 169 -12.35 1.18 1.72
CA TRP A 169 -13.59 0.80 1.04
C TRP A 169 -13.47 -0.60 0.47
N TRP A 170 -14.39 -1.49 0.84
CA TRP A 170 -14.42 -2.87 0.40
C TRP A 170 -15.18 -2.98 -0.92
N GLU A 171 -14.43 -3.23 -2.00
CA GLU A 171 -14.92 -3.11 -3.37
C GLU A 171 -15.75 -4.31 -3.80
N SER A 172 -16.89 -4.04 -4.48
CA SER A 172 -17.73 -5.06 -5.14
C SER A 172 -17.20 -5.47 -6.52
N GLN A 173 -16.22 -4.76 -7.10
CA GLN A 173 -15.84 -4.93 -8.50
C GLN A 173 -14.61 -5.82 -8.73
N GLY A 174 -14.79 -6.77 -9.66
CA GLY A 174 -13.76 -7.43 -10.47
C GLY A 174 -13.17 -8.70 -9.88
N ASP A 175 -12.34 -9.37 -10.68
CA ASP A 175 -11.66 -10.66 -10.49
C ASP A 175 -10.77 -10.80 -9.23
N ARG A 176 -10.94 -9.92 -8.25
CA ARG A 176 -10.08 -9.80 -7.07
C ARG A 176 -10.65 -10.39 -5.80
N ILE A 177 -11.91 -10.81 -5.81
CA ILE A 177 -12.48 -11.61 -4.73
C ILE A 177 -12.12 -13.05 -5.05
N ARG A 178 -11.10 -13.60 -4.39
CA ARG A 178 -10.80 -15.03 -4.47
C ARG A 178 -11.77 -15.79 -3.54
N VAL A 179 -13.01 -15.87 -3.98
CA VAL A 179 -13.99 -16.80 -3.42
C VAL A 179 -14.27 -17.82 -4.51
N PRO A 180 -14.22 -19.11 -4.24
CA PRO A 180 -14.57 -20.11 -5.25
C PRO A 180 -15.99 -19.84 -5.79
N GLU A 181 -16.10 -19.63 -7.12
CA GLU A 181 -17.29 -19.71 -7.98
C GLU A 181 -18.55 -18.86 -7.68
N GLN A 182 -18.55 -17.87 -6.76
CA GLN A 182 -19.79 -17.15 -6.40
C GLN A 182 -19.71 -15.62 -6.47
N VAL A 183 -18.90 -15.07 -7.35
CA VAL A 183 -18.52 -13.64 -7.39
C VAL A 183 -19.68 -12.67 -7.74
N ASN A 184 -20.79 -13.15 -8.28
CA ASN A 184 -21.95 -12.31 -8.64
C ASN A 184 -23.16 -12.50 -7.69
N ASN A 185 -22.97 -12.99 -6.50
CA ASN A 185 -24.06 -13.31 -5.61
C ASN A 185 -24.30 -12.15 -4.61
N PRO A 186 -25.52 -11.59 -4.53
CA PRO A 186 -25.89 -10.56 -3.54
C PRO A 186 -25.61 -10.95 -2.07
N ILE A 187 -25.32 -12.22 -1.80
CA ILE A 187 -24.89 -12.71 -0.49
C ILE A 187 -23.62 -12.00 0.05
N PHE A 188 -22.76 -11.46 -0.84
CA PHE A 188 -21.54 -10.74 -0.43
C PHE A 188 -21.78 -9.35 0.15
N CYS A 189 -22.99 -8.81 0.00
CA CYS A 189 -23.41 -7.59 0.68
C CYS A 189 -24.14 -7.89 2.00
N SER A 190 -24.28 -9.16 2.36
CA SER A 190 -25.00 -9.56 3.58
C SER A 190 -24.10 -9.56 4.81
N PRO A 191 -24.54 -8.97 5.94
CA PRO A 191 -23.84 -9.09 7.22
C PRO A 191 -23.57 -10.54 7.66
N SER A 192 -24.33 -11.51 7.16
CA SER A 192 -24.19 -12.92 7.51
C SER A 192 -22.89 -13.59 7.06
N ILE A 193 -22.13 -12.97 6.14
CA ILE A 193 -20.81 -13.46 5.71
C ILE A 193 -19.68 -12.95 6.57
N TYR A 194 -19.90 -11.92 7.37
CA TYR A 194 -18.85 -11.22 8.11
C TYR A 194 -18.01 -12.17 8.98
N GLY A 195 -16.70 -12.06 8.86
CA GLY A 195 -15.73 -12.86 9.60
C GLY A 195 -15.62 -14.33 9.18
N LYS A 196 -16.33 -14.78 8.13
CA LYS A 196 -16.14 -16.13 7.59
C LYS A 196 -14.83 -16.26 6.84
N SER A 197 -14.42 -17.52 6.58
CA SER A 197 -13.21 -17.83 5.82
C SER A 197 -13.33 -17.32 4.38
N GLY A 198 -12.27 -16.62 3.94
CA GLY A 198 -12.18 -16.03 2.61
C GLY A 198 -11.11 -14.96 2.58
N VAL A 199 -11.05 -14.20 1.50
CA VAL A 199 -10.20 -13.01 1.38
C VAL A 199 -11.04 -11.91 0.77
N THR A 200 -11.05 -10.75 1.42
CA THR A 200 -11.69 -9.54 0.88
C THR A 200 -10.62 -8.53 0.53
N PHE A 201 -10.79 -7.88 -0.62
CA PHE A 201 -9.93 -6.79 -1.06
C PHE A 201 -10.70 -5.47 -1.05
N GLY A 202 -10.01 -4.43 -0.63
CA GLY A 202 -10.52 -3.07 -0.63
C GLY A 202 -9.44 -2.07 -1.04
N ARG A 203 -9.84 -0.82 -1.15
CA ARG A 203 -8.91 0.28 -1.40
C ARG A 203 -9.13 1.36 -0.38
N GLN A 204 -8.03 1.89 0.13
CA GLN A 204 -8.13 3.06 0.97
C GLN A 204 -8.64 4.25 0.12
N ILE A 205 -9.59 4.99 0.67
CA ILE A 205 -10.09 6.22 0.06
C ILE A 205 -9.03 7.31 0.19
N GLY A 206 -8.43 7.72 -0.93
CA GLY A 206 -7.37 8.72 -0.99
C GLY A 206 -7.02 9.09 -2.42
N ALA A 207 -6.10 10.03 -2.60
CA ALA A 207 -5.71 10.53 -3.93
C ALA A 207 -5.08 9.43 -4.81
N TYR A 208 -4.27 8.56 -4.20
CA TYR A 208 -3.72 7.37 -4.85
C TYR A 208 -3.91 6.14 -3.96
N PRO A 209 -5.07 5.46 -4.08
CA PRO A 209 -5.47 4.39 -3.19
C PRO A 209 -4.47 3.23 -3.14
N ILE A 210 -4.26 2.66 -1.95
CA ILE A 210 -3.52 1.42 -1.80
C ILE A 210 -4.49 0.23 -1.75
N LEU A 211 -4.10 -0.87 -2.40
CA LEU A 211 -4.82 -2.12 -2.30
C LEU A 211 -4.56 -2.76 -0.93
N VAL A 212 -5.63 -3.09 -0.24
CA VAL A 212 -5.63 -3.78 1.06
C VAL A 212 -6.32 -5.12 0.92
N GLY A 213 -5.74 -6.17 1.50
CA GLY A 213 -6.37 -7.48 1.61
C GLY A 213 -6.53 -7.89 3.06
N VAL A 214 -7.66 -8.47 3.42
CA VAL A 214 -7.90 -9.12 4.72
C VAL A 214 -8.23 -10.60 4.52
N PRO A 215 -7.77 -11.52 5.40
CA PRO A 215 -7.92 -12.96 5.20
C PRO A 215 -9.26 -13.51 5.75
N TYR A 216 -10.33 -12.72 5.66
CA TYR A 216 -11.69 -13.10 5.98
C TYR A 216 -12.70 -12.29 5.15
N LEU A 217 -13.96 -12.68 5.18
CA LEU A 217 -15.01 -12.00 4.45
C LEU A 217 -15.53 -10.77 5.20
N ILE A 218 -15.60 -9.65 4.50
CA ILE A 218 -16.25 -8.40 4.94
C ILE A 218 -17.39 -8.12 3.95
N PRO A 219 -18.53 -7.62 4.41
CA PRO A 219 -19.59 -7.14 3.52
C PRO A 219 -19.06 -6.09 2.55
N LEU A 220 -19.31 -6.26 1.26
CA LEU A 220 -18.89 -5.33 0.23
C LEU A 220 -19.70 -4.03 0.32
N GLU A 221 -19.17 -2.96 -0.29
CA GLU A 221 -19.78 -1.61 -0.26
C GLU A 221 -19.87 -1.01 1.17
N THR A 222 -18.96 -1.43 2.02
CA THR A 222 -18.77 -0.87 3.36
C THR A 222 -17.35 -0.33 3.52
N GLU A 223 -17.11 0.46 4.55
CA GLU A 223 -15.76 0.95 4.88
C GLU A 223 -15.39 0.59 6.31
N SER A 224 -14.09 0.39 6.55
CA SER A 224 -13.54 0.22 7.90
C SER A 224 -12.12 0.75 7.99
N ASP A 225 -11.69 1.00 9.22
CA ASP A 225 -10.30 1.28 9.54
C ASP A 225 -9.55 -0.05 9.70
N ILE A 226 -8.31 -0.11 9.21
CA ILE A 226 -7.49 -1.31 9.34
C ILE A 226 -6.15 -1.03 10.03
N LEU A 227 -5.64 -2.07 10.68
CA LEU A 227 -4.25 -2.13 11.14
C LEU A 227 -3.43 -2.94 10.14
N VAL A 228 -2.27 -2.43 9.72
CA VAL A 228 -1.35 -3.13 8.81
C VAL A 228 -0.74 -4.34 9.50
N THR A 229 -0.85 -5.51 8.88
CA THR A 229 -0.32 -6.78 9.41
C THR A 229 0.73 -7.43 8.51
N GLY A 230 0.88 -6.95 7.27
CA GLY A 230 1.87 -7.46 6.33
C GLY A 230 1.84 -6.73 4.99
N HIS A 231 2.74 -7.13 4.10
CA HIS A 231 2.97 -6.47 2.81
C HIS A 231 3.08 -7.49 1.67
N GLY A 232 2.35 -7.21 0.59
CA GLY A 232 2.61 -7.79 -0.73
C GLY A 232 3.60 -6.92 -1.52
N MET A 233 3.77 -7.21 -2.80
CA MET A 233 4.67 -6.43 -3.67
C MET A 233 4.16 -4.99 -3.90
N ARG A 234 2.86 -4.78 -3.94
CA ARG A 234 2.20 -3.47 -4.18
C ARG A 234 0.88 -3.34 -3.42
N SER A 235 0.71 -4.12 -2.38
CA SER A 235 -0.50 -4.17 -1.56
C SER A 235 -0.13 -4.36 -0.09
N ILE A 236 -1.09 -4.11 0.77
CA ILE A 236 -0.97 -4.30 2.21
C ILE A 236 -1.91 -5.42 2.63
N SER A 237 -1.51 -6.22 3.61
CA SER A 237 -2.41 -7.07 4.38
C SER A 237 -2.80 -6.36 5.67
N GLY A 238 -4.03 -6.50 6.10
CA GLY A 238 -4.52 -5.84 7.30
C GLY A 238 -5.56 -6.65 8.06
N VAL A 239 -5.97 -6.11 9.18
CA VAL A 239 -7.10 -6.55 9.99
C VAL A 239 -7.91 -5.33 10.39
N GLU A 240 -9.24 -5.45 10.46
CA GLU A 240 -10.10 -4.34 10.90
C GLU A 240 -9.80 -3.94 12.34
N ILE A 241 -9.91 -2.65 12.62
CA ILE A 241 -9.82 -2.10 13.98
C ILE A 241 -11.24 -2.02 14.56
N GLY A 242 -11.38 -2.31 15.86
CA GLY A 242 -12.68 -2.28 16.54
C GLY A 242 -13.46 -3.60 16.43
N LEU A 243 -12.77 -4.73 16.23
CA LEU A 243 -13.40 -6.04 16.29
C LEU A 243 -13.88 -6.34 17.73
N ASP A 244 -15.17 -6.51 17.90
CA ASP A 244 -15.77 -6.83 19.20
C ASP A 244 -15.37 -8.24 19.66
N ILE A 245 -14.70 -8.33 20.80
CA ILE A 245 -14.21 -9.58 21.39
C ILE A 245 -15.35 -10.56 21.70
N ASN A 246 -16.56 -10.05 21.93
CA ASN A 246 -17.74 -10.87 22.23
C ASN A 246 -18.38 -11.49 20.99
N SER A 247 -18.06 -10.98 19.79
CA SER A 247 -18.64 -11.45 18.52
C SER A 247 -17.59 -11.90 17.48
N VAL A 248 -16.33 -11.47 17.61
CA VAL A 248 -15.23 -11.76 16.66
C VAL A 248 -15.13 -13.24 16.33
N SER A 249 -14.95 -13.55 15.04
CA SER A 249 -14.79 -14.92 14.56
C SER A 249 -13.39 -15.46 14.83
N GLN A 250 -13.23 -16.79 14.76
CA GLN A 250 -11.92 -17.41 14.87
C GLN A 250 -10.98 -16.95 13.75
N GLN A 251 -11.49 -16.82 12.54
CA GLN A 251 -10.72 -16.38 11.37
C GLN A 251 -10.19 -14.94 11.54
N GLN A 252 -11.01 -14.05 12.08
CA GLN A 252 -10.59 -12.69 12.41
C GLN A 252 -9.52 -12.67 13.50
N LEU A 253 -9.68 -13.43 14.57
CA LEU A 253 -8.67 -13.58 15.61
C LEU A 253 -7.34 -14.10 15.06
N GLU A 254 -7.37 -15.15 14.23
CA GLU A 254 -6.17 -15.72 13.60
C GLU A 254 -5.45 -14.74 12.66
N SER A 255 -6.15 -13.70 12.17
CA SER A 255 -5.56 -12.67 11.32
C SER A 255 -4.76 -11.62 12.10
N ILE A 256 -4.92 -11.57 13.43
CA ILE A 256 -4.20 -10.65 14.30
C ILE A 256 -2.80 -11.21 14.58
N PRO A 257 -1.71 -10.48 14.26
CA PRO A 257 -0.35 -10.92 14.56
C PRO A 257 -0.17 -11.29 16.03
N GLY A 258 0.37 -12.49 16.26
CA GLY A 258 0.55 -13.06 17.60
C GLY A 258 -0.61 -13.92 18.10
N ILE A 259 -1.76 -13.96 17.41
CA ILE A 259 -2.86 -14.86 17.74
C ILE A 259 -2.88 -16.03 16.74
N GLY A 260 -2.29 -17.15 17.12
CA GLY A 260 -2.34 -18.37 16.34
C GLY A 260 -3.64 -19.17 16.57
N LYS A 261 -3.87 -20.19 15.76
CA LYS A 261 -5.07 -21.05 15.82
C LYS A 261 -5.43 -21.54 17.21
N LYS A 262 -4.44 -21.96 18.01
CA LYS A 262 -4.67 -22.45 19.38
C LYS A 262 -5.16 -21.34 20.31
N ALA A 263 -4.57 -20.15 20.21
CA ALA A 263 -4.97 -18.98 21.01
C ALA A 263 -6.39 -18.53 20.64
N ALA A 264 -6.66 -18.36 19.34
CA ALA A 264 -7.99 -18.02 18.84
C ALA A 264 -9.05 -19.02 19.33
N TRP A 265 -8.78 -20.32 19.20
CA TRP A 265 -9.68 -21.36 19.69
C TRP A 265 -9.94 -21.28 21.20
N ARG A 266 -8.91 -21.00 22.02
CA ARG A 266 -9.07 -20.82 23.47
C ARG A 266 -9.96 -19.65 23.80
N ILE A 267 -9.78 -18.50 23.14
CA ILE A 267 -10.62 -17.31 23.31
C ILE A 267 -12.08 -17.63 22.97
N ILE A 268 -12.33 -18.23 21.80
CA ILE A 268 -13.68 -18.65 21.37
C ILE A 268 -14.31 -19.64 22.36
N SER A 269 -13.54 -20.62 22.85
CA SER A 269 -14.01 -21.62 23.79
C SER A 269 -14.34 -21.01 25.15
N SER A 270 -13.54 -20.05 25.63
CA SER A 270 -13.82 -19.30 26.87
C SER A 270 -15.07 -18.46 26.73
N ARG A 271 -15.24 -17.76 25.60
CA ARG A 271 -16.47 -17.03 25.27
C ARG A 271 -17.70 -17.94 25.30
N ALA A 272 -17.65 -19.09 24.64
CA ALA A 272 -18.76 -20.03 24.60
C ALA A 272 -19.16 -20.57 25.99
N LYS A 273 -18.19 -20.75 26.91
CA LYS A 273 -18.47 -21.13 28.29
C LYS A 273 -19.13 -20.01 29.09
N ALA A 274 -18.62 -18.78 28.95
CA ALA A 274 -19.13 -17.60 29.64
C ALA A 274 -20.51 -17.17 29.11
N SER A 275 -20.79 -17.33 27.81
CA SER A 275 -22.08 -17.01 27.18
C SER A 275 -23.27 -17.82 27.71
N ARG A 276 -23.05 -18.88 28.47
CA ARG A 276 -24.15 -19.61 29.17
C ARG A 276 -24.86 -18.73 30.17
N ASN A 277 -24.18 -17.71 30.70
CA ASN A 277 -24.68 -16.85 31.79
C ASN A 277 -24.90 -15.39 31.34
N SER A 278 -24.40 -14.98 30.18
CA SER A 278 -24.50 -13.59 29.71
C SER A 278 -24.46 -13.51 28.20
N LYS A 279 -25.18 -12.51 27.61
CA LYS A 279 -25.07 -12.19 26.17
C LYS A 279 -23.76 -11.49 25.82
N THR A 280 -23.16 -10.77 26.77
CA THR A 280 -21.83 -10.14 26.69
C THR A 280 -20.92 -10.83 27.70
N PRO A 281 -20.27 -11.94 27.32
CA PRO A 281 -19.52 -12.79 28.26
C PRO A 281 -18.23 -12.17 28.77
N PHE A 282 -17.69 -11.17 28.09
CA PHE A 282 -16.48 -10.46 28.51
C PHE A 282 -16.78 -8.97 28.72
N ASP A 283 -16.31 -8.44 29.83
CA ASP A 283 -16.42 -7.01 30.17
C ASP A 283 -15.23 -6.20 29.68
N SER A 284 -14.13 -6.86 29.31
CA SER A 284 -12.95 -6.26 28.68
C SER A 284 -12.17 -7.26 27.80
N VAL A 285 -11.33 -6.72 26.94
CA VAL A 285 -10.42 -7.53 26.10
C VAL A 285 -9.42 -8.28 26.98
N GLU A 286 -8.90 -7.63 28.00
CA GLU A 286 -7.96 -8.19 28.98
C GLU A 286 -8.57 -9.41 29.68
N MET A 287 -9.81 -9.30 30.16
CA MET A 287 -10.56 -10.40 30.79
C MET A 287 -10.69 -11.61 29.84
N ALA A 288 -11.00 -11.36 28.57
CA ALA A 288 -11.12 -12.43 27.57
C ALA A 288 -9.82 -13.22 27.39
N PHE A 289 -8.70 -12.52 27.35
CA PHE A 289 -7.37 -13.10 27.18
C PHE A 289 -6.90 -13.83 28.45
N GLU A 290 -7.13 -13.26 29.62
CA GLU A 290 -6.85 -13.89 30.92
C GLU A 290 -7.63 -15.20 31.07
N MET A 291 -8.93 -15.18 30.84
CA MET A 291 -9.78 -16.36 30.91
C MET A 291 -9.41 -17.45 29.90
N ALA A 292 -8.85 -17.07 28.76
CA ALA A 292 -8.36 -17.99 27.74
C ALA A 292 -6.93 -18.51 28.03
N GLY A 293 -6.23 -17.91 28.99
CA GLY A 293 -4.81 -18.20 29.25
C GLY A 293 -3.92 -17.86 28.04
N VAL A 294 -4.17 -16.70 27.43
CA VAL A 294 -3.48 -16.18 26.23
C VAL A 294 -2.91 -14.82 26.55
N ASP A 295 -1.67 -14.56 26.15
CA ASP A 295 -1.05 -13.25 26.32
C ASP A 295 -1.67 -12.22 25.35
N LEU A 296 -2.06 -11.07 25.88
CA LEU A 296 -2.58 -9.96 25.09
C LEU A 296 -1.44 -9.13 24.51
N SER A 297 -1.23 -9.24 23.18
CA SER A 297 -0.21 -8.44 22.51
C SER A 297 -0.66 -6.97 22.30
N PRO A 298 0.30 -6.01 22.21
CA PRO A 298 -0.04 -4.61 21.90
C PRO A 298 -0.80 -4.42 20.58
N ILE A 299 -0.60 -5.31 19.62
CA ILE A 299 -1.33 -5.31 18.34
C ILE A 299 -2.78 -5.75 18.56
N ALA A 300 -3.00 -6.83 19.32
CA ALA A 300 -4.34 -7.32 19.62
C ALA A 300 -5.15 -6.26 20.38
N GLN A 301 -4.53 -5.54 21.31
CA GLN A 301 -5.16 -4.46 22.08
C GLN A 301 -5.59 -3.27 21.19
N LYS A 302 -4.89 -3.00 20.09
CA LYS A 302 -5.26 -1.95 19.12
C LYS A 302 -6.42 -2.36 18.22
N VAL A 303 -6.59 -3.66 17.99
CA VAL A 303 -7.57 -4.22 17.03
C VAL A 303 -8.88 -4.55 17.70
N LEU A 304 -8.84 -5.10 18.93
CA LEU A 304 -10.01 -5.60 19.62
C LEU A 304 -10.67 -4.52 20.47
N SER A 305 -11.98 -4.61 20.60
CA SER A 305 -12.84 -3.73 21.42
C SER A 305 -13.89 -4.56 22.18
N ILE A 306 -14.69 -3.89 23.00
CA ILE A 306 -15.91 -4.41 23.62
C ILE A 306 -17.11 -3.91 22.83
#